data_0b3009e25697a677afec63f7843ecec6
#
_entry.id   0b3009e25697a677afec63f7843ecec6
#
_cell.length_a   1.000
_cell.length_b   1.000
_cell.length_c   1.000
_cell.angle_alpha   90.00
_cell.angle_beta   90.00
_cell.angle_gamma   90.00
#
_symmetry.space_group_name_H-M   'P 1'
#
loop_
_entity.id
_entity.type
_entity.pdbx_description
1 polymer ?
#
loop_
_entity_poly.entity_id
_entity_poly.type
_entity_poly.pdbx_seq_one_letter_code
_entity_poly.pdbx_strand_id
1 'polypeptide(L)'
;MADFEADKTSGTGPALVMVHPLKVNDTEADKKAILTITVNGVPKTVNLIQKKGSLNYEYKLEVDKEAINILGKGGSDTLAITSQRREMINGTPQGDWENVEVTAEFLEEPPFTAGLRFTDNEEKTLEVSITSKNTTEQLLSGTLTIKQVGGLTKTVTVTQTAGEISYRYRVDPPNIDLSVPKDQGPNAWEGSVGFTMTGYRAKLIEGTQVSEELMGFKIPSIGETKSSNNGGSGINTYTWFSNYGSIANTYQGSFSATCHMRKDAGFFFNATSINWECVFSDGGTYTMNTLLMIQLI
;
A
#
# COMPACT_ATOMS: atom_id res chain seq x y z
N MET A 1 31.38 51.53 -25.29
CA MET A 1 30.70 51.42 -26.61
C MET A 1 29.44 52.26 -26.55
N ALA A 2 29.14 53.04 -27.57
CA ALA A 2 27.92 53.86 -27.59
C ALA A 2 26.71 52.89 -27.75
N ASP A 3 25.69 53.02 -26.90
CA ASP A 3 24.47 52.20 -26.93
C ASP A 3 23.44 52.72 -27.96
N PHE A 4 23.76 53.82 -28.64
CA PHE A 4 22.91 54.49 -29.62
C PHE A 4 23.68 54.81 -30.89
N GLU A 5 22.99 54.77 -32.01
CA GLU A 5 23.48 55.16 -33.35
C GLU A 5 22.61 56.25 -33.95
N ALA A 6 23.23 57.18 -34.61
CA ALA A 6 22.56 58.22 -35.41
C ALA A 6 22.69 57.89 -36.92
N ASP A 7 21.61 58.01 -37.66
CA ASP A 7 21.57 57.73 -39.09
C ASP A 7 22.40 58.75 -39.91
N LYS A 8 22.72 59.91 -39.36
CA LYS A 8 23.53 60.96 -39.94
C LYS A 8 24.52 61.50 -38.91
N THR A 9 25.77 61.65 -39.34
CA THR A 9 26.85 62.20 -38.52
C THR A 9 27.28 63.61 -39.01
N SER A 10 26.85 64.04 -40.26
CA SER A 10 27.11 65.37 -40.83
C SER A 10 26.08 65.65 -41.90
N GLY A 11 25.94 66.95 -42.27
CA GLY A 11 25.07 67.42 -43.34
C GLY A 11 25.03 68.91 -43.48
N THR A 12 24.45 69.42 -44.54
CA THR A 12 24.25 70.87 -44.81
C THR A 12 22.76 71.16 -44.99
N GLY A 13 22.27 72.27 -44.39
CA GLY A 13 20.85 72.66 -44.40
C GLY A 13 19.97 71.95 -43.38
N PRO A 14 18.66 72.16 -43.39
CA PRO A 14 17.71 71.50 -42.50
C PRO A 14 17.75 70.00 -42.68
N ALA A 15 17.98 69.25 -41.61
CA ALA A 15 18.05 67.78 -41.61
C ALA A 15 17.33 67.22 -40.45
N LEU A 16 16.65 66.08 -40.67
CA LEU A 16 16.17 65.18 -39.62
C LEU A 16 17.28 64.18 -39.31
N VAL A 17 17.61 64.04 -38.04
CA VAL A 17 18.53 63.01 -37.51
C VAL A 17 17.70 62.01 -36.73
N MET A 18 17.71 60.78 -37.19
CA MET A 18 17.09 59.69 -36.45
C MET A 18 18.15 59.02 -35.56
N VAL A 19 17.80 58.77 -34.30
CA VAL A 19 18.65 58.06 -33.35
C VAL A 19 17.90 56.84 -32.84
N HIS A 20 18.54 55.72 -32.91
CA HIS A 20 17.98 54.46 -32.43
C HIS A 20 19.00 53.73 -31.54
N PRO A 21 18.52 52.91 -30.58
CA PRO A 21 19.41 52.08 -29.79
C PRO A 21 19.97 50.94 -30.66
N LEU A 22 21.25 50.61 -30.49
CA LEU A 22 21.91 49.51 -31.19
C LEU A 22 21.46 48.13 -30.73
N LYS A 23 21.02 48.01 -29.47
CA LYS A 23 20.53 46.76 -28.88
C LYS A 23 19.36 47.05 -27.96
N VAL A 24 18.57 46.04 -27.70
CA VAL A 24 17.56 46.08 -26.64
C VAL A 24 18.28 46.26 -25.29
N ASN A 25 17.66 47.06 -24.41
CA ASN A 25 18.19 47.21 -23.05
C ASN A 25 17.82 45.95 -22.22
N ASP A 26 18.78 45.09 -22.01
CA ASP A 26 18.72 43.85 -21.26
C ASP A 26 19.20 44.04 -19.81
N THR A 27 19.12 45.25 -19.27
CA THR A 27 19.51 45.60 -17.91
C THR A 27 18.33 46.18 -17.12
N GLU A 28 18.43 46.18 -15.80
CA GLU A 28 17.44 46.79 -14.92
C GLU A 28 17.59 48.31 -14.77
N ALA A 29 18.52 48.90 -15.45
CA ALA A 29 18.79 50.36 -15.39
C ALA A 29 18.52 51.02 -16.75
N ASP A 30 18.02 52.26 -16.69
CA ASP A 30 17.92 53.09 -17.90
C ASP A 30 19.34 53.37 -18.47
N LYS A 31 19.57 53.13 -19.75
CA LYS A 31 20.78 53.53 -20.43
C LYS A 31 20.62 54.97 -20.93
N LYS A 32 21.63 55.78 -20.68
CA LYS A 32 21.61 57.23 -21.00
C LYS A 32 22.79 57.58 -21.87
N ALA A 33 22.54 58.47 -22.84
CA ALA A 33 23.60 59.08 -23.68
C ALA A 33 23.23 60.55 -23.93
N ILE A 34 24.22 61.33 -24.35
CA ILE A 34 24.01 62.71 -24.79
C ILE A 34 24.39 62.81 -26.26
N LEU A 35 23.40 63.16 -27.06
CA LEU A 35 23.65 63.51 -28.45
C LEU A 35 24.00 65.02 -28.50
N THR A 36 25.16 65.34 -29.05
CA THR A 36 25.56 66.73 -29.30
C THR A 36 25.49 67.00 -30.81
N ILE A 37 24.66 67.95 -31.16
CA ILE A 37 24.51 68.44 -32.54
C ILE A 37 25.14 69.85 -32.60
N THR A 38 26.14 70.05 -33.50
CA THR A 38 26.80 71.34 -33.71
C THR A 38 26.32 71.95 -35.00
N VAL A 39 25.74 73.14 -34.91
CA VAL A 39 25.28 73.91 -36.09
C VAL A 39 26.01 75.26 -36.09
N ASN A 40 26.75 75.53 -37.15
CA ASN A 40 27.58 76.75 -37.29
C ASN A 40 28.49 77.02 -36.08
N GLY A 41 29.10 75.95 -35.56
CA GLY A 41 29.98 76.01 -34.43
C GLY A 41 29.26 76.08 -33.05
N VAL A 42 27.95 76.14 -32.96
CA VAL A 42 27.15 76.17 -31.72
C VAL A 42 26.61 74.78 -31.39
N PRO A 43 27.06 74.21 -30.30
CA PRO A 43 26.57 72.90 -29.85
C PRO A 43 25.18 72.99 -29.21
N LYS A 44 24.35 72.02 -29.50
CA LYS A 44 23.10 71.71 -28.80
C LYS A 44 23.09 70.25 -28.35
N THR A 45 22.63 70.01 -27.14
CA THR A 45 22.60 68.67 -26.57
C THR A 45 21.17 68.16 -26.43
N VAL A 46 20.98 66.85 -26.67
CA VAL A 46 19.74 66.11 -26.46
C VAL A 46 20.07 64.89 -25.58
N ASN A 47 19.36 64.75 -24.48
CA ASN A 47 19.48 63.56 -23.62
C ASN A 47 18.70 62.41 -24.25
N LEU A 48 19.38 61.32 -24.49
CA LEU A 48 18.80 60.05 -24.96
C LEU A 48 18.64 59.11 -23.80
N ILE A 49 17.47 58.50 -23.68
CA ILE A 49 17.18 57.51 -22.61
C ILE A 49 16.56 56.28 -23.27
N GLN A 50 17.23 55.16 -23.14
CA GLN A 50 16.63 53.85 -23.39
C GLN A 50 16.18 53.30 -22.05
N LYS A 51 14.87 53.08 -21.92
CA LYS A 51 14.31 52.58 -20.68
C LYS A 51 14.85 51.20 -20.34
N LYS A 52 14.89 50.89 -19.04
CA LYS A 52 15.25 49.59 -18.53
C LYS A 52 14.39 48.49 -19.14
N GLY A 53 14.91 47.28 -19.17
CA GLY A 53 14.20 46.12 -19.65
C GLY A 53 13.03 45.73 -18.76
N SER A 54 12.09 45.01 -19.32
CA SER A 54 10.99 44.41 -18.57
C SER A 54 11.47 43.14 -17.89
N LEU A 55 11.45 43.12 -16.56
CA LEU A 55 11.79 41.95 -15.76
C LEU A 55 10.59 41.00 -15.68
N ASN A 56 10.82 39.75 -15.96
CA ASN A 56 9.90 38.63 -15.68
C ASN A 56 10.70 37.40 -15.26
N TYR A 57 10.03 36.26 -15.06
CA TYR A 57 10.69 35.02 -14.71
C TYR A 57 10.30 33.89 -15.67
N GLU A 58 11.27 33.05 -15.99
CA GLU A 58 11.05 31.76 -16.61
C GLU A 58 11.03 30.70 -15.50
N TYR A 59 10.08 29.77 -15.57
CA TYR A 59 9.89 28.71 -14.57
C TYR A 59 10.10 27.34 -15.19
N LYS A 60 10.65 26.41 -14.37
CA LYS A 60 10.88 25.03 -14.75
C LYS A 60 10.36 24.13 -13.62
N LEU A 61 9.48 23.17 -13.94
CA LEU A 61 8.99 22.15 -13.03
C LEU A 61 9.06 20.79 -13.72
N GLU A 62 9.87 19.90 -13.18
CA GLU A 62 10.05 18.53 -13.67
C GLU A 62 9.96 17.54 -12.50
N VAL A 63 9.59 16.30 -12.81
CA VAL A 63 9.57 15.16 -11.89
C VAL A 63 10.30 14.00 -12.55
N ASP A 64 10.98 13.17 -11.76
CA ASP A 64 11.79 12.04 -12.26
C ASP A 64 10.93 10.85 -12.72
N LYS A 65 9.67 10.78 -12.28
CA LYS A 65 8.73 9.72 -12.68
C LYS A 65 7.28 10.24 -12.68
N GLU A 66 6.44 9.65 -13.51
CA GLU A 66 5.02 10.00 -13.66
C GLU A 66 4.09 9.08 -12.85
N ALA A 67 4.65 8.02 -12.26
CA ALA A 67 3.89 7.07 -11.45
C ALA A 67 4.73 6.56 -10.26
N ILE A 68 4.05 6.37 -9.14
CA ILE A 68 4.54 5.74 -7.91
C ILE A 68 3.69 4.50 -7.64
N ASN A 69 4.34 3.34 -7.47
CA ASN A 69 3.65 2.09 -7.22
C ASN A 69 4.05 1.54 -5.85
N ILE A 70 3.09 1.43 -4.94
CA ILE A 70 3.27 0.93 -3.58
C ILE A 70 2.53 -0.41 -3.44
N LEU A 71 3.10 -1.32 -2.66
CA LEU A 71 2.52 -2.64 -2.45
C LEU A 71 1.21 -2.58 -1.65
N GLY A 72 0.37 -3.61 -1.77
CA GLY A 72 -0.89 -3.74 -1.03
C GLY A 72 -0.73 -3.65 0.47
N LYS A 73 0.37 -4.15 1.03
CA LYS A 73 0.70 -4.05 2.46
C LYS A 73 1.06 -2.64 2.94
N GLY A 74 1.18 -1.67 2.02
CA GLY A 74 1.69 -0.33 2.29
C GLY A 74 3.21 -0.24 2.08
N GLY A 75 3.75 0.95 2.30
CA GLY A 75 5.17 1.27 2.10
C GLY A 75 5.36 2.71 1.70
N SER A 76 6.55 3.05 1.23
CA SER A 76 6.86 4.39 0.70
C SER A 76 7.75 4.32 -0.55
N ASP A 77 7.70 5.38 -1.34
CA ASP A 77 8.60 5.64 -2.46
C ASP A 77 8.90 7.14 -2.52
N THR A 78 9.92 7.52 -3.23
CA THR A 78 10.38 8.90 -3.33
C THR A 78 10.23 9.43 -4.75
N LEU A 79 9.97 10.73 -4.87
CA LEU A 79 9.85 11.48 -6.09
C LEU A 79 10.85 12.64 -6.07
N ALA A 80 11.78 12.68 -7.00
CA ALA A 80 12.66 13.83 -7.16
C ALA A 80 12.00 14.91 -8.00
N ILE A 81 12.03 16.15 -7.53
CA ILE A 81 11.35 17.29 -8.14
C ILE A 81 12.37 18.38 -8.46
N THR A 82 12.45 18.76 -9.72
CA THR A 82 13.19 19.96 -10.14
C THR A 82 12.21 21.12 -10.20
N SER A 83 12.35 22.11 -9.30
CA SER A 83 11.51 23.30 -9.24
C SER A 83 12.39 24.53 -9.20
N GLN A 84 12.48 25.22 -10.32
CA GLN A 84 13.42 26.31 -10.52
C GLN A 84 12.79 27.50 -11.25
N ARG A 85 13.38 28.68 -11.08
CA ARG A 85 13.13 29.88 -11.90
C ARG A 85 14.44 30.53 -12.27
N ARG A 86 14.41 31.35 -13.31
CA ARG A 86 15.48 32.31 -13.61
C ARG A 86 14.89 33.64 -14.06
N GLU A 87 15.64 34.70 -13.82
CA GLU A 87 15.27 36.02 -14.25
C GLU A 87 15.39 36.16 -15.78
N MET A 88 14.48 36.91 -16.37
CA MET A 88 14.42 37.21 -17.78
C MET A 88 14.23 38.70 -17.95
N ILE A 89 15.10 39.37 -18.73
CA ILE A 89 14.94 40.78 -19.11
C ILE A 89 14.68 40.84 -20.61
N ASN A 90 13.51 41.34 -20.99
CA ASN A 90 13.06 41.39 -22.38
C ASN A 90 13.19 40.03 -23.11
N GLY A 91 12.94 38.93 -22.41
CA GLY A 91 13.04 37.57 -22.95
C GLY A 91 14.46 36.99 -23.00
N THR A 92 15.47 37.73 -22.48
CA THR A 92 16.85 37.25 -22.40
C THR A 92 17.13 36.76 -20.98
N PRO A 93 17.61 35.51 -20.79
CA PRO A 93 17.99 34.99 -19.50
C PRO A 93 19.07 35.79 -18.78
N GLN A 94 18.89 36.03 -17.50
CA GLN A 94 19.85 36.67 -16.60
C GLN A 94 20.20 35.74 -15.46
N GLY A 95 21.49 35.40 -15.32
CA GLY A 95 21.94 34.54 -14.25
C GLY A 95 21.56 33.06 -14.42
N ASP A 96 21.77 32.33 -13.33
CA ASP A 96 21.54 30.89 -13.22
C ASP A 96 20.12 30.57 -12.75
N TRP A 97 19.75 29.29 -12.81
CA TRP A 97 18.50 28.79 -12.24
C TRP A 97 18.54 28.80 -10.71
N GLU A 98 17.52 29.35 -10.09
CA GLU A 98 17.31 29.39 -8.64
C GLU A 98 16.21 28.41 -8.24
N ASN A 99 16.41 27.66 -7.16
CA ASN A 99 15.38 26.80 -6.59
C ASN A 99 14.21 27.64 -6.04
N VAL A 100 12.98 27.21 -6.33
CA VAL A 100 11.76 27.83 -5.81
C VAL A 100 10.88 26.83 -5.09
N GLU A 101 10.02 27.32 -4.21
CA GLU A 101 9.13 26.50 -3.41
C GLU A 101 8.13 25.72 -4.27
N VAL A 102 7.81 24.54 -3.77
CA VAL A 102 6.85 23.63 -4.37
C VAL A 102 5.99 23.01 -3.25
N THR A 103 4.73 22.77 -3.57
CA THR A 103 3.79 22.04 -2.71
C THR A 103 3.30 20.79 -3.41
N ALA A 104 2.86 19.82 -2.64
CA ALA A 104 2.29 18.58 -3.14
C ALA A 104 1.01 18.23 -2.37
N GLU A 105 -0.04 17.88 -3.09
CA GLU A 105 -1.32 17.47 -2.52
C GLU A 105 -2.02 16.47 -3.43
N PHE A 106 -2.88 15.61 -2.90
CA PHE A 106 -3.77 14.80 -3.72
C PHE A 106 -4.88 15.69 -4.29
N LEU A 107 -5.22 15.46 -5.56
CA LEU A 107 -6.27 16.21 -6.26
C LEU A 107 -7.65 15.98 -5.60
N GLU A 108 -7.89 14.76 -5.15
CA GLU A 108 -9.05 14.31 -4.41
C GLU A 108 -8.56 13.41 -3.27
N GLU A 109 -9.41 13.13 -2.28
CA GLU A 109 -9.08 12.18 -1.20
C GLU A 109 -8.82 10.79 -1.81
N PRO A 110 -7.59 10.25 -1.68
CA PRO A 110 -7.28 8.96 -2.26
C PRO A 110 -7.95 7.82 -1.48
N PRO A 111 -8.20 6.67 -2.12
CA PRO A 111 -8.85 5.52 -1.47
C PRO A 111 -7.93 4.77 -0.48
N PHE A 112 -6.82 5.38 -0.07
CA PHE A 112 -5.83 4.85 0.86
C PHE A 112 -5.31 5.96 1.79
N THR A 113 -4.80 5.58 2.95
CA THR A 113 -4.19 6.55 3.88
C THR A 113 -2.77 6.87 3.44
N ALA A 114 -2.59 8.08 2.90
CA ALA A 114 -1.30 8.56 2.40
C ALA A 114 -0.66 9.60 3.31
N GLY A 115 0.66 9.64 3.31
CA GLY A 115 1.49 10.69 3.89
C GLY A 115 2.41 11.30 2.82
N LEU A 116 2.56 12.62 2.85
CA LEU A 116 3.44 13.37 1.97
C LEU A 116 4.47 14.12 2.82
N ARG A 117 5.75 13.93 2.55
CA ARG A 117 6.82 14.58 3.31
C ARG A 117 7.98 14.96 2.40
N PHE A 118 8.34 16.25 2.37
CA PHE A 118 9.60 16.67 1.77
C PHE A 118 10.76 16.30 2.71
N THR A 119 11.69 15.50 2.21
CA THR A 119 12.82 14.97 2.98
C THR A 119 14.09 15.80 2.82
N ASP A 120 14.18 16.56 1.74
CA ASP A 120 15.28 17.45 1.44
C ASP A 120 14.76 18.76 0.88
N ASN A 121 15.21 19.91 1.48
CA ASN A 121 14.83 21.23 1.02
C ASN A 121 15.67 21.73 -0.17
N GLU A 122 16.86 21.18 -0.40
CA GLU A 122 17.74 21.58 -1.49
C GLU A 122 17.45 20.77 -2.77
N GLU A 123 17.30 19.45 -2.67
CA GLU A 123 17.03 18.56 -3.79
C GLU A 123 15.55 18.31 -4.09
N LYS A 124 14.66 18.86 -3.24
CA LYS A 124 13.19 18.73 -3.42
C LYS A 124 12.74 17.28 -3.58
N THR A 125 13.20 16.39 -2.71
CA THR A 125 12.74 15.01 -2.68
C THR A 125 11.45 14.89 -1.88
N LEU A 126 10.39 14.41 -2.50
CA LEU A 126 9.11 14.13 -1.87
C LEU A 126 8.99 12.63 -1.57
N GLU A 127 8.88 12.26 -0.31
CA GLU A 127 8.48 10.92 0.11
C GLU A 127 6.95 10.82 0.09
N VAL A 128 6.44 9.82 -0.63
CA VAL A 128 5.03 9.44 -0.66
C VAL A 128 4.89 8.11 0.07
N SER A 129 4.15 8.07 1.15
CA SER A 129 3.92 6.86 1.95
C SER A 129 2.45 6.48 1.96
N ILE A 130 2.15 5.18 1.94
CA ILE A 130 0.82 4.62 2.16
C ILE A 130 0.91 3.73 3.40
N THR A 131 0.14 4.06 4.43
CA THR A 131 0.17 3.36 5.73
C THR A 131 -0.97 2.36 5.90
N SER A 132 -2.05 2.50 5.12
CA SER A 132 -3.16 1.56 5.10
C SER A 132 -2.82 0.32 4.26
N LYS A 133 -3.38 -0.84 4.67
CA LYS A 133 -3.36 -2.04 3.84
C LYS A 133 -4.49 -1.97 2.81
N ASN A 134 -4.23 -2.43 1.59
CA ASN A 134 -5.28 -2.65 0.61
C ASN A 134 -5.93 -4.02 0.89
N THR A 135 -7.09 -3.99 1.52
CA THR A 135 -7.87 -5.21 1.82
C THR A 135 -8.84 -5.60 0.71
N THR A 136 -8.57 -5.14 -0.51
CA THR A 136 -9.34 -5.45 -1.72
C THR A 136 -8.50 -6.18 -2.76
N GLU A 137 -9.17 -6.81 -3.71
CA GLU A 137 -8.53 -7.46 -4.88
C GLU A 137 -8.30 -6.49 -6.04
N GLN A 138 -8.54 -5.21 -5.81
CA GLN A 138 -8.42 -4.16 -6.82
C GLN A 138 -7.20 -3.29 -6.57
N LEU A 139 -6.62 -2.82 -7.67
CA LEU A 139 -5.62 -1.75 -7.61
C LEU A 139 -6.33 -0.46 -7.17
N LEU A 140 -5.78 0.21 -6.18
CA LEU A 140 -6.23 1.54 -5.75
C LEU A 140 -5.36 2.61 -6.40
N SER A 141 -5.93 3.77 -6.75
CA SER A 141 -5.22 4.84 -7.43
C SER A 141 -5.65 6.21 -6.93
N GLY A 142 -4.69 7.13 -6.85
CA GLY A 142 -4.89 8.55 -6.55
C GLY A 142 -3.99 9.42 -7.43
N THR A 143 -4.39 10.67 -7.66
CA THR A 143 -3.61 11.64 -8.44
C THR A 143 -2.95 12.64 -7.49
N LEU A 144 -1.63 12.63 -7.43
CA LEU A 144 -0.82 13.60 -6.73
C LEU A 144 -0.55 14.78 -7.65
N THR A 145 -0.81 16.00 -7.17
CA THR A 145 -0.53 17.25 -7.88
C THR A 145 0.60 17.99 -7.19
N ILE A 146 1.61 18.34 -7.95
CA ILE A 146 2.75 19.16 -7.53
C ILE A 146 2.59 20.55 -8.13
N LYS A 147 2.62 21.57 -7.29
CA LYS A 147 2.40 22.97 -7.67
C LYS A 147 3.64 23.80 -7.33
N GLN A 148 4.09 24.61 -8.26
CA GLN A 148 5.17 25.56 -8.09
C GLN A 148 4.63 26.98 -7.93
N VAL A 149 5.34 27.82 -7.19
CA VAL A 149 5.00 29.24 -6.99
C VAL A 149 4.75 30.00 -8.28
N GLY A 150 5.40 29.65 -9.38
CA GLY A 150 5.20 30.24 -10.72
C GLY A 150 3.92 29.79 -11.45
N GLY A 151 3.08 28.97 -10.82
CA GLY A 151 1.83 28.48 -11.39
C GLY A 151 1.97 27.22 -12.24
N LEU A 152 3.19 26.68 -12.44
CA LEU A 152 3.38 25.40 -13.11
C LEU A 152 2.88 24.26 -12.21
N THR A 153 2.27 23.27 -12.83
CA THR A 153 1.77 22.07 -12.16
C THR A 153 2.22 20.80 -12.87
N LYS A 154 2.46 19.73 -12.09
CA LYS A 154 2.70 18.38 -12.60
C LYS A 154 1.82 17.41 -11.81
N THR A 155 1.38 16.35 -12.48
CA THR A 155 0.60 15.28 -11.86
C THR A 155 1.40 13.99 -11.87
N VAL A 156 1.29 13.22 -10.79
CA VAL A 156 1.89 11.90 -10.64
C VAL A 156 0.81 10.93 -10.18
N THR A 157 0.68 9.80 -10.85
CA THR A 157 -0.25 8.75 -10.43
C THR A 157 0.36 7.96 -9.29
N VAL A 158 -0.33 7.88 -8.16
CA VAL A 158 0.06 7.03 -7.02
C VAL A 158 -0.87 5.84 -6.98
N THR A 159 -0.31 4.63 -7.02
CA THR A 159 -1.08 3.39 -6.98
C THR A 159 -0.69 2.54 -5.78
N GLN A 160 -1.67 1.82 -5.24
CA GLN A 160 -1.45 0.74 -4.29
C GLN A 160 -1.93 -0.56 -4.93
N THR A 161 -1.04 -1.56 -5.05
CA THR A 161 -1.40 -2.84 -5.67
C THR A 161 -2.52 -3.54 -4.90
N ALA A 162 -3.21 -4.47 -5.54
CA ALA A 162 -4.14 -5.38 -4.87
C ALA A 162 -3.45 -6.06 -3.68
N GLY A 163 -4.21 -6.34 -2.64
CA GLY A 163 -3.69 -7.04 -1.47
C GLY A 163 -3.42 -8.52 -1.74
N GLU A 164 -2.44 -9.08 -1.03
CA GLU A 164 -2.09 -10.49 -1.12
C GLU A 164 -3.19 -11.36 -0.51
N ILE A 165 -3.69 -12.33 -1.28
CA ILE A 165 -4.74 -13.25 -0.84
C ILE A 165 -4.12 -14.47 -0.17
N SER A 166 -4.65 -14.81 0.99
CA SER A 166 -4.36 -16.06 1.69
C SER A 166 -5.64 -16.67 2.28
N TYR A 167 -5.56 -17.93 2.69
CA TYR A 167 -6.70 -18.63 3.28
C TYR A 167 -6.33 -19.19 4.64
N ARG A 168 -7.30 -19.16 5.57
CA ARG A 168 -7.23 -19.81 6.85
C ARG A 168 -8.38 -20.79 6.98
N TYR A 169 -8.05 -22.00 7.40
CA TYR A 169 -9.01 -23.08 7.60
C TYR A 169 -9.26 -23.30 9.06
N ARG A 170 -10.48 -23.68 9.40
CA ARG A 170 -10.84 -24.18 10.72
C ARG A 170 -11.96 -25.21 10.65
N VAL A 171 -11.99 -26.06 11.63
CA VAL A 171 -13.11 -26.97 11.88
C VAL A 171 -13.55 -26.74 13.32
N ASP A 172 -14.85 -26.60 13.55
CA ASP A 172 -15.37 -26.47 14.90
C ASP A 172 -15.16 -27.79 15.64
N PRO A 173 -14.38 -27.78 16.75
CA PRO A 173 -14.10 -28.99 17.50
C PRO A 173 -15.36 -29.47 18.23
N PRO A 174 -15.69 -30.76 18.16
CA PRO A 174 -16.79 -31.29 18.93
C PRO A 174 -16.36 -31.47 20.39
N ASN A 175 -17.32 -31.32 21.32
CA ASN A 175 -17.21 -31.86 22.64
C ASN A 175 -17.67 -33.32 22.58
N ILE A 176 -16.79 -34.24 22.93
CA ILE A 176 -17.08 -35.68 22.89
C ILE A 176 -17.13 -36.21 24.32
N ASP A 177 -18.34 -36.29 24.88
CA ASP A 177 -18.62 -36.88 26.18
C ASP A 177 -19.20 -38.25 25.93
N LEU A 178 -18.39 -39.27 26.20
CA LEU A 178 -18.76 -40.66 25.97
C LEU A 178 -19.08 -41.33 27.29
N SER A 179 -20.35 -41.67 27.48
CA SER A 179 -20.83 -42.46 28.64
C SER A 179 -20.86 -43.93 28.28
N VAL A 180 -20.26 -44.75 29.10
CA VAL A 180 -20.27 -46.21 28.98
C VAL A 180 -21.16 -46.79 30.09
N PRO A 181 -22.34 -47.35 29.75
CA PRO A 181 -23.22 -47.96 30.74
C PRO A 181 -22.58 -49.18 31.41
N LYS A 182 -22.76 -49.28 32.72
CA LYS A 182 -22.34 -50.42 33.51
C LYS A 182 -23.33 -51.59 33.36
N ASP A 183 -22.84 -52.80 33.43
CA ASP A 183 -23.67 -54.05 33.45
C ASP A 183 -24.27 -54.49 32.11
N GLN A 184 -23.61 -54.22 30.97
CA GLN A 184 -24.06 -54.69 29.63
C GLN A 184 -23.79 -56.17 29.32
N GLY A 185 -23.16 -56.93 30.24
CA GLY A 185 -22.86 -58.34 29.97
C GLY A 185 -21.57 -58.82 30.61
N PRO A 186 -21.19 -60.09 30.39
CA PRO A 186 -20.14 -60.75 31.17
C PRO A 186 -18.70 -60.30 30.84
N ASN A 187 -18.43 -59.73 29.68
CA ASN A 187 -17.04 -59.57 29.21
C ASN A 187 -16.60 -58.15 28.85
N ALA A 188 -17.50 -57.27 28.51
CA ALA A 188 -17.14 -55.88 28.20
C ALA A 188 -18.35 -54.93 28.27
N TRP A 189 -18.11 -53.69 28.56
CA TRP A 189 -19.11 -52.60 28.46
C TRP A 189 -18.78 -51.69 27.26
N GLU A 190 -19.80 -51.26 26.56
CA GLU A 190 -19.66 -50.42 25.39
C GLU A 190 -20.56 -49.20 25.48
N GLY A 191 -20.02 -48.06 25.10
CA GLY A 191 -20.75 -46.81 24.90
C GLY A 191 -20.38 -46.16 23.58
N SER A 192 -21.34 -45.48 22.97
CA SER A 192 -21.09 -44.71 21.78
C SER A 192 -21.80 -43.36 21.81
N VAL A 193 -21.23 -42.37 21.17
CA VAL A 193 -21.80 -41.03 21.02
C VAL A 193 -21.61 -40.53 19.60
N GLY A 194 -22.65 -39.94 19.04
CA GLY A 194 -22.58 -39.25 17.76
C GLY A 194 -22.28 -37.76 17.96
N PHE A 195 -21.53 -37.18 17.04
CA PHE A 195 -21.20 -35.74 17.02
C PHE A 195 -21.06 -35.23 15.60
N THR A 196 -21.12 -33.94 15.44
CA THR A 196 -20.93 -33.25 14.15
C THR A 196 -19.75 -32.29 14.19
N MET A 197 -19.10 -32.12 13.05
CA MET A 197 -18.05 -31.12 12.86
C MET A 197 -18.37 -30.28 11.63
N THR A 198 -18.07 -29.01 11.65
CA THR A 198 -18.33 -28.08 10.56
C THR A 198 -17.03 -27.42 10.13
N GLY A 199 -16.75 -27.46 8.80
CA GLY A 199 -15.55 -26.90 8.21
C GLY A 199 -15.79 -25.50 7.66
N TYR A 200 -14.79 -24.62 7.79
CA TYR A 200 -14.81 -23.25 7.33
C TYR A 200 -13.51 -22.87 6.65
N ARG A 201 -13.61 -22.03 5.62
CA ARG A 201 -12.49 -21.34 4.98
C ARG A 201 -12.69 -19.85 5.11
N ALA A 202 -11.75 -19.15 5.75
CA ALA A 202 -11.71 -17.70 5.79
C ALA A 202 -10.74 -17.19 4.72
N LYS A 203 -11.20 -16.27 3.88
CA LYS A 203 -10.36 -15.51 2.95
C LYS A 203 -9.77 -14.31 3.68
N LEU A 204 -8.46 -14.17 3.59
CA LEU A 204 -7.72 -13.04 4.13
C LEU A 204 -7.07 -12.27 2.98
N ILE A 205 -7.11 -10.93 3.06
CA ILE A 205 -6.36 -10.05 2.18
C ILE A 205 -5.43 -9.22 3.07
N GLU A 206 -4.13 -9.24 2.78
CA GLU A 206 -3.09 -8.66 3.64
C GLU A 206 -3.19 -9.10 5.12
N GLY A 207 -3.60 -10.35 5.34
CA GLY A 207 -3.80 -10.93 6.68
C GLY A 207 -5.08 -10.48 7.38
N THR A 208 -5.91 -9.65 6.76
CA THR A 208 -7.22 -9.22 7.28
C THR A 208 -8.32 -10.11 6.72
N GLN A 209 -9.13 -10.71 7.60
CA GLN A 209 -10.25 -11.55 7.17
C GLN A 209 -11.33 -10.69 6.52
N VAL A 210 -11.64 -10.99 5.25
CA VAL A 210 -12.66 -10.28 4.44
C VAL A 210 -13.93 -11.09 4.24
N SER A 211 -13.83 -12.42 4.31
CA SER A 211 -14.99 -13.31 4.25
C SER A 211 -14.71 -14.64 4.95
N GLU A 212 -15.76 -15.37 5.27
CA GLU A 212 -15.71 -16.75 5.74
C GLU A 212 -16.87 -17.52 5.09
N GLU A 213 -16.61 -18.75 4.68
CA GLU A 213 -17.58 -19.63 4.05
C GLU A 213 -17.49 -21.05 4.60
N LEU A 214 -18.59 -21.77 4.49
CA LEU A 214 -18.63 -23.21 4.80
C LEU A 214 -17.85 -23.96 3.72
N MET A 215 -16.95 -24.86 4.13
CA MET A 215 -16.07 -25.57 3.21
C MET A 215 -16.09 -27.08 3.48
N GLY A 216 -16.21 -27.86 2.42
CA GLY A 216 -16.13 -29.31 2.49
C GLY A 216 -14.73 -29.77 2.95
N PHE A 217 -14.71 -30.79 3.80
CA PHE A 217 -13.46 -31.38 4.29
C PHE A 217 -13.59 -32.88 4.48
N LYS A 218 -12.46 -33.57 4.60
CA LYS A 218 -12.34 -34.99 4.95
C LYS A 218 -11.29 -35.14 6.06
N ILE A 219 -11.41 -36.22 6.82
CA ILE A 219 -10.42 -36.64 7.79
C ILE A 219 -9.75 -37.90 7.24
N PRO A 220 -8.54 -37.81 6.68
CA PRO A 220 -7.87 -38.95 6.06
C PRO A 220 -7.39 -39.98 7.09
N SER A 221 -7.04 -39.53 8.28
CA SER A 221 -6.63 -40.40 9.37
C SER A 221 -6.93 -39.78 10.75
N ILE A 222 -7.23 -40.60 11.70
CA ILE A 222 -7.30 -40.24 13.11
C ILE A 222 -6.18 -41.03 13.79
N GLY A 223 -5.36 -40.36 14.56
CA GLY A 223 -4.39 -41.08 15.40
C GLY A 223 -5.14 -42.03 16.37
N GLU A 224 -4.75 -43.31 16.37
CA GLU A 224 -5.32 -44.25 17.34
C GLU A 224 -5.05 -43.74 18.74
N THR A 225 -6.12 -43.43 19.49
CA THR A 225 -6.01 -43.15 20.93
C THR A 225 -6.01 -44.46 21.68
N LYS A 226 -4.85 -44.97 21.97
CA LYS A 226 -4.69 -46.02 22.97
C LYS A 226 -4.55 -45.34 24.35
N SER A 227 -5.62 -45.20 25.09
CA SER A 227 -5.47 -44.84 26.47
C SER A 227 -5.01 -46.09 27.27
N SER A 228 -3.74 -46.12 27.57
CA SER A 228 -3.20 -47.15 28.46
C SER A 228 -3.40 -46.76 29.93
N ASN A 229 -3.96 -47.67 30.69
CA ASN A 229 -3.85 -47.80 32.15
C ASN A 229 -3.59 -46.58 33.01
N ASN A 230 -4.60 -46.05 33.68
CA ASN A 230 -4.39 -45.36 34.92
C ASN A 230 -4.54 -46.34 36.10
N GLY A 231 -3.42 -46.89 36.59
CA GLY A 231 -3.20 -47.31 37.96
C GLY A 231 -3.93 -48.54 38.51
N GLY A 232 -4.55 -49.34 37.65
CA GLY A 232 -5.18 -50.60 38.09
C GLY A 232 -4.95 -51.70 37.07
N SER A 233 -4.58 -52.85 37.49
CA SER A 233 -4.33 -54.00 36.64
C SER A 233 -5.51 -54.30 35.70
N GLY A 234 -5.30 -54.11 34.42
CA GLY A 234 -6.08 -54.75 33.37
C GLY A 234 -7.18 -53.96 32.66
N ILE A 235 -7.29 -52.66 32.80
CA ILE A 235 -8.28 -51.87 32.04
C ILE A 235 -7.70 -51.46 30.67
N ASN A 236 -8.09 -52.14 29.62
CA ASN A 236 -7.85 -51.70 28.25
C ASN A 236 -9.10 -50.98 27.73
N THR A 237 -8.98 -49.68 27.54
CA THR A 237 -10.02 -48.87 26.89
C THR A 237 -9.62 -48.72 25.43
N TYR A 238 -10.49 -49.13 24.52
CA TYR A 238 -10.29 -48.92 23.09
C TYR A 238 -11.35 -47.95 22.62
N THR A 239 -10.93 -46.88 22.02
CA THR A 239 -11.85 -45.92 21.39
C THR A 239 -11.57 -45.88 19.93
N TRP A 240 -12.61 -46.04 19.09
CA TRP A 240 -12.51 -45.87 17.65
C TRP A 240 -13.57 -44.93 17.17
N PHE A 241 -13.28 -44.32 16.04
CA PHE A 241 -14.16 -43.38 15.39
C PHE A 241 -14.66 -43.94 14.06
N SER A 242 -15.97 -43.86 13.83
CA SER A 242 -16.55 -44.23 12.54
C SER A 242 -16.70 -43.00 11.64
N ASN A 243 -16.83 -43.26 10.35
CA ASN A 243 -17.01 -42.28 9.27
C ASN A 243 -15.80 -41.35 8.99
N TYR A 244 -14.62 -41.67 9.49
CA TYR A 244 -13.43 -40.97 9.06
C TYR A 244 -13.08 -41.38 7.62
N GLY A 245 -12.58 -40.43 6.83
CA GLY A 245 -12.15 -40.68 5.43
C GLY A 245 -13.24 -40.63 4.35
N SER A 246 -14.53 -40.58 4.71
CA SER A 246 -15.64 -40.65 3.77
C SER A 246 -16.40 -39.34 3.54
N ILE A 247 -15.99 -38.23 4.15
CA ILE A 247 -16.68 -36.95 4.03
C ILE A 247 -16.01 -36.11 2.93
N ALA A 248 -16.09 -36.61 1.71
CA ALA A 248 -15.73 -35.83 0.55
C ALA A 248 -16.87 -34.86 0.22
N ASN A 249 -16.58 -33.56 0.20
CA ASN A 249 -17.44 -32.50 -0.33
C ASN A 249 -18.66 -32.05 0.51
N THR A 250 -18.73 -32.40 1.79
CA THR A 250 -19.71 -31.79 2.69
C THR A 250 -19.01 -30.92 3.73
N TYR A 251 -19.56 -29.73 3.96
CA TYR A 251 -19.04 -28.82 4.99
C TYR A 251 -19.35 -29.27 6.41
N GLN A 252 -20.21 -30.26 6.58
CA GLN A 252 -20.62 -30.82 7.85
C GLN A 252 -20.58 -32.35 7.80
N GLY A 253 -19.92 -32.94 8.76
CA GLY A 253 -19.78 -34.38 8.89
C GLY A 253 -20.38 -34.92 10.18
N SER A 254 -21.03 -36.08 10.10
CA SER A 254 -21.50 -36.82 11.27
C SER A 254 -20.53 -37.95 11.57
N PHE A 255 -20.11 -38.05 12.81
CA PHE A 255 -19.15 -39.00 13.34
C PHE A 255 -19.71 -39.72 14.54
N SER A 256 -19.14 -40.86 14.90
CA SER A 256 -19.42 -41.50 16.17
C SER A 256 -18.11 -41.96 16.80
N ALA A 257 -18.06 -41.88 18.13
CA ALA A 257 -17.03 -42.47 18.96
C ALA A 257 -17.61 -43.66 19.72
N THR A 258 -16.90 -44.78 19.70
CA THR A 258 -17.30 -45.98 20.46
C THR A 258 -16.15 -46.40 21.35
N CYS A 259 -16.46 -46.70 22.62
CA CYS A 259 -15.50 -47.15 23.60
C CYS A 259 -15.90 -48.51 24.16
N HIS A 260 -14.95 -49.43 24.18
CA HIS A 260 -15.06 -50.71 24.89
C HIS A 260 -14.26 -50.69 26.18
N MET A 261 -14.87 -51.15 27.28
CA MET A 261 -14.22 -51.29 28.57
C MET A 261 -14.36 -52.72 29.10
N ARG A 262 -13.34 -53.22 29.80
CA ARG A 262 -13.42 -54.51 30.51
C ARG A 262 -14.28 -54.40 31.76
N LYS A 263 -14.98 -55.49 32.10
CA LYS A 263 -15.96 -55.54 33.19
C LYS A 263 -15.40 -55.32 34.59
N ASP A 264 -14.13 -55.61 34.80
CA ASP A 264 -13.44 -55.45 36.07
C ASP A 264 -12.93 -54.02 36.34
N ALA A 265 -13.24 -53.10 35.46
CA ALA A 265 -12.97 -51.69 35.67
C ALA A 265 -13.87 -51.13 36.77
N GLY A 266 -13.29 -50.59 37.83
CA GLY A 266 -14.01 -49.82 38.83
C GLY A 266 -14.56 -48.51 38.29
N PHE A 267 -14.87 -47.56 39.14
CA PHE A 267 -15.20 -46.21 38.67
C PHE A 267 -14.07 -45.66 37.80
N PHE A 268 -14.40 -45.26 36.55
CA PHE A 268 -13.44 -44.84 35.57
C PHE A 268 -13.85 -43.51 34.99
N PHE A 269 -12.90 -42.57 34.96
CA PHE A 269 -12.97 -41.35 34.22
C PHE A 269 -11.65 -41.18 33.48
N ASN A 270 -11.69 -41.00 32.17
CA ASN A 270 -10.52 -40.76 31.37
C ASN A 270 -10.78 -39.59 30.44
N ALA A 271 -9.76 -38.71 30.36
CA ALA A 271 -9.73 -37.62 29.38
C ALA A 271 -8.50 -37.78 28.51
N THR A 272 -8.68 -37.81 27.23
CA THR A 272 -7.58 -37.92 26.25
C THR A 272 -7.74 -36.90 25.11
N SER A 273 -6.61 -36.39 24.65
CA SER A 273 -6.58 -35.49 23.50
C SER A 273 -6.48 -36.29 22.21
N ILE A 274 -7.26 -35.87 21.23
CA ILE A 274 -7.24 -36.43 19.89
C ILE A 274 -6.81 -35.35 18.92
N ASN A 275 -5.79 -35.65 18.10
CA ASN A 275 -5.38 -34.79 17.00
C ASN A 275 -6.09 -35.22 15.72
N TRP A 276 -6.77 -34.29 15.11
CA TRP A 276 -7.48 -34.47 13.86
C TRP A 276 -6.73 -33.75 12.76
N GLU A 277 -6.40 -34.44 11.70
CA GLU A 277 -5.91 -33.83 10.46
C GLU A 277 -7.07 -33.72 9.48
N CYS A 278 -7.48 -32.50 9.17
CA CYS A 278 -8.57 -32.21 8.23
C CYS A 278 -7.97 -31.72 6.92
N VAL A 279 -8.44 -32.29 5.81
CA VAL A 279 -8.06 -31.86 4.45
C VAL A 279 -9.30 -31.34 3.74
N PHE A 280 -9.26 -30.06 3.36
CA PHE A 280 -10.35 -29.37 2.69
C PHE A 280 -10.41 -29.69 1.21
N SER A 281 -11.55 -29.43 0.56
CA SER A 281 -11.81 -29.80 -0.83
C SER A 281 -10.91 -29.06 -1.83
N ASP A 282 -10.34 -27.91 -1.46
CA ASP A 282 -9.36 -27.14 -2.23
C ASP A 282 -7.89 -27.51 -1.93
N GLY A 283 -7.66 -28.51 -1.06
CA GLY A 283 -6.34 -28.98 -0.68
C GLY A 283 -5.76 -28.28 0.57
N GLY A 284 -6.47 -27.31 1.14
CA GLY A 284 -6.08 -26.72 2.42
C GLY A 284 -6.11 -27.72 3.56
N THR A 285 -5.28 -27.52 4.58
CA THR A 285 -5.18 -28.41 5.74
C THR A 285 -5.40 -27.66 7.06
N TYR A 286 -5.95 -28.38 8.03
CA TYR A 286 -6.12 -27.87 9.38
C TYR A 286 -5.95 -29.01 10.39
N THR A 287 -5.15 -28.76 11.44
CA THR A 287 -5.00 -29.70 12.55
C THR A 287 -5.70 -29.14 13.77
N MET A 288 -6.61 -29.89 14.34
CA MET A 288 -7.26 -29.52 15.59
C MET A 288 -7.02 -30.58 16.66
N ASN A 289 -7.10 -30.15 17.90
CA ASN A 289 -7.05 -31.00 19.09
C ASN A 289 -8.41 -30.97 19.77
N THR A 290 -8.94 -32.14 20.09
CA THR A 290 -10.23 -32.30 20.78
C THR A 290 -10.03 -33.12 22.01
N LEU A 291 -10.71 -32.75 23.09
CA LEU A 291 -10.76 -33.54 24.30
C LEU A 291 -11.90 -34.57 24.19
N LEU A 292 -11.54 -35.84 24.31
CA LEU A 292 -12.49 -36.94 24.53
C LEU A 292 -12.57 -37.23 25.99
N MET A 293 -13.76 -37.11 26.57
CA MET A 293 -14.05 -37.52 27.93
C MET A 293 -14.84 -38.84 27.94
N ILE A 294 -14.36 -39.82 28.67
CA ILE A 294 -14.99 -41.13 28.79
C ILE A 294 -15.36 -41.32 30.25
N GLN A 295 -16.63 -41.56 30.53
CA GLN A 295 -17.15 -41.79 31.85
C GLN A 295 -17.91 -43.12 31.90
N LEU A 296 -17.62 -43.95 32.92
CA LEU A 296 -18.42 -45.09 33.25
C LEU A 296 -19.59 -44.66 34.12
N ILE A 297 -20.83 -44.97 33.72
CA ILE A 297 -22.07 -44.62 34.40
C ILE A 297 -22.84 -45.86 34.90
#